data_8cf2fc301735b7c6469f5218e585bf31
#
_entry.id   8cf2fc301735b7c6469f5218e585bf31
#
_cell.length_a   1.000
_cell.length_b   1.000
_cell.length_c   1.000
_cell.angle_alpha   90.00
_cell.angle_beta   90.00
_cell.angle_gamma   90.00
#
_symmetry.space_group_name_H-M   'P 1'
#
loop_
_entity.id
_entity.type
_entity.pdbx_description
1 polymer ?
#
loop_
_entity_poly.entity_id
_entity_poly.type
_entity_poly.pdbx_seq_one_letter_code
_entity_poly.pdbx_strand_id
1 'polypeptide(L)'
;MSDIIRRDPRADWIMRNRLHPLHEQYASQEEGGEVRGPSGLLRKFPHKVGFIGPNGIKRIDRLKGNSTAPKGKRSAAAQEVQLPLHKVDSPDYYIMVVADMVGGRLTGHDKDILGLAHKLIAEQGGNGAVVAVCFGEVKEEHFDTAGVDRVLHIEGEAFEGYAPEARVQALAKVEAQFTVKHWLFPDSIHGGCDLASRLSARLGERPATQAWQVNAEQSVSRGASASLDITRKTPKILMLLEECADAIDETRHEATPMSLDDVSVSAATIKDKGLMAVDPNAIPMAEAEFILSAGNGIHNWDQFHEAAKVLGATEGASRVAVDDGFMPRSRQVGATGTWVTARVYVAVGISGAIQHMQGIGQVDKVVAINTDAGCDMVKRAALSVIGDSEEILAELMKLVAEHKQTSLSDQAEENSNAA
;
A
#
# COMPACT_ATOMS: atom_id res chain seq x y z
N MET A 1 25.74 43.25 45.72
CA MET A 1 26.60 43.75 44.62
C MET A 1 26.17 43.06 43.36
N SER A 2 25.62 43.79 42.38
CA SER A 2 25.20 43.26 41.13
C SER A 2 26.43 42.92 40.27
N ASP A 3 26.63 41.65 39.96
CA ASP A 3 27.65 41.21 39.01
C ASP A 3 27.37 41.83 37.63
N ILE A 4 28.15 42.87 37.32
CA ILE A 4 28.14 43.49 36.00
C ILE A 4 28.87 42.54 35.07
N ILE A 5 28.12 41.78 34.23
CA ILE A 5 28.67 40.94 33.19
C ILE A 5 29.36 41.84 32.16
N ARG A 6 30.67 41.92 32.21
CA ARG A 6 31.49 42.64 31.21
C ARG A 6 31.51 41.79 29.93
N ARG A 7 30.96 42.34 28.85
CA ARG A 7 31.06 41.73 27.51
C ARG A 7 32.29 42.27 26.81
N ASP A 8 33.04 41.38 26.16
CA ASP A 8 34.13 41.74 25.24
C ASP A 8 33.56 42.06 23.86
N PRO A 9 33.55 43.33 23.41
CA PRO A 9 33.02 43.69 22.10
C PRO A 9 33.77 43.04 20.94
N ARG A 10 35.03 42.66 21.13
CA ARG A 10 35.86 41.99 20.14
C ARG A 10 35.41 40.52 19.96
N ALA A 11 35.15 39.84 21.07
CA ALA A 11 34.59 38.47 21.02
C ALA A 11 33.23 38.44 20.35
N ASP A 12 32.35 39.41 20.71
CA ASP A 12 31.03 39.56 20.08
C ASP A 12 31.13 39.83 18.57
N TRP A 13 32.12 40.58 18.12
CA TRP A 13 32.34 40.85 16.69
C TRP A 13 32.88 39.64 15.96
N ILE A 14 33.85 38.91 16.52
CA ILE A 14 34.36 37.65 15.95
C ILE A 14 33.24 36.62 15.84
N MET A 15 32.41 36.51 16.83
CA MET A 15 31.25 35.59 16.82
C MET A 15 30.21 35.91 15.77
N ARG A 16 30.03 37.17 15.39
CA ARG A 16 29.11 37.59 14.30
C ARG A 16 29.72 37.43 12.93
N ASN A 17 31.02 37.51 12.79
CA ASN A 17 31.73 37.40 11.53
C ASN A 17 32.19 35.97 11.26
N ARG A 18 31.37 35.22 10.54
CA ARG A 18 31.66 33.81 10.19
C ARG A 18 32.91 33.60 9.32
N LEU A 19 33.40 34.63 8.66
CA LEU A 19 34.62 34.61 7.85
C LEU A 19 35.88 34.95 8.62
N HIS A 20 35.75 35.28 9.93
CA HIS A 20 36.88 35.60 10.75
C HIS A 20 37.69 34.33 11.09
N PRO A 21 39.04 34.34 10.96
CA PRO A 21 39.88 33.12 11.19
C PRO A 21 39.72 32.49 12.58
N LEU A 22 39.37 33.30 13.60
CA LEU A 22 39.16 32.81 14.95
C LEU A 22 37.69 32.46 15.28
N HIS A 23 36.78 32.54 14.30
CA HIS A 23 35.36 32.29 14.54
C HIS A 23 35.11 30.90 15.14
N GLU A 24 35.76 29.84 14.61
CA GLU A 24 35.58 28.46 15.06
C GLU A 24 36.04 28.28 16.52
N GLN A 25 37.10 28.95 16.95
CA GLN A 25 37.59 28.87 18.34
C GLN A 25 36.64 29.50 19.33
N TYR A 26 36.00 30.64 18.98
CA TYR A 26 35.02 31.31 19.85
C TYR A 26 33.64 30.61 19.76
N ALA A 27 33.28 30.07 18.63
CA ALA A 27 32.02 29.35 18.47
C ALA A 27 32.00 27.98 19.20
N SER A 28 33.15 27.35 19.41
CA SER A 28 33.29 26.11 20.18
C SER A 28 33.18 26.25 21.69
N GLN A 29 33.36 27.49 22.22
CA GLN A 29 33.28 27.77 23.67
C GLN A 29 31.85 27.92 24.21
N GLU A 30 30.84 28.10 23.36
CA GLU A 30 29.44 28.13 23.79
C GLU A 30 28.79 26.73 23.64
N GLU A 31 28.96 25.89 24.63
CA GLU A 31 28.19 24.68 24.82
C GLU A 31 26.79 25.02 25.34
N GLY A 32 25.80 24.99 24.48
CA GLY A 32 24.40 25.10 24.85
C GLY A 32 23.58 25.96 23.88
N GLY A 33 22.59 25.38 23.23
CA GLY A 33 21.68 26.06 22.30
C GLY A 33 20.72 27.07 22.93
N GLU A 34 20.83 27.33 24.25
CA GLU A 34 19.95 28.24 25.00
C GLU A 34 20.76 29.29 25.73
N VAL A 35 20.53 30.58 25.46
CA VAL A 35 21.17 31.72 26.12
C VAL A 35 20.08 32.65 26.63
N ARG A 36 20.20 33.09 27.90
CA ARG A 36 19.33 34.15 28.45
C ARG A 36 19.81 35.50 27.96
N GLY A 37 18.94 36.26 27.32
CA GLY A 37 19.21 37.61 26.89
C GLY A 37 19.29 38.61 28.08
N PRO A 38 19.68 39.87 27.83
CA PRO A 38 19.79 40.91 28.90
C PRO A 38 18.46 41.17 29.61
N SER A 39 17.34 40.86 28.97
CA SER A 39 15.97 40.97 29.53
C SER A 39 15.51 39.69 30.26
N GLY A 40 16.41 38.73 30.53
CA GLY A 40 16.08 37.46 31.17
C GLY A 40 15.34 36.44 30.27
N LEU A 41 14.96 36.81 29.06
CA LEU A 41 14.28 35.94 28.11
C LEU A 41 15.22 34.87 27.54
N LEU A 42 14.74 33.63 27.53
CA LEU A 42 15.46 32.48 26.96
C LEU A 42 15.49 32.58 25.43
N ARG A 43 16.67 32.64 24.85
CA ARG A 43 16.88 32.65 23.40
C ARG A 43 17.43 31.31 22.95
N LYS A 44 16.73 30.65 22.03
CA LYS A 44 17.15 29.40 21.38
C LYS A 44 17.76 29.71 20.02
N PHE A 45 18.95 29.17 19.77
CA PHE A 45 19.60 29.30 18.47
C PHE A 45 19.32 28.05 17.62
N PRO A 46 18.37 28.09 16.67
CA PRO A 46 17.97 26.93 15.94
C PRO A 46 19.09 26.33 15.06
N HIS A 47 20.13 27.13 14.77
CA HIS A 47 21.28 26.64 14.02
C HIS A 47 22.29 25.83 14.84
N LYS A 48 22.28 26.00 16.17
CA LYS A 48 23.16 25.24 17.10
C LYS A 48 22.46 24.02 17.70
N VAL A 49 21.12 23.95 17.64
CA VAL A 49 20.30 22.88 18.21
C VAL A 49 19.96 21.88 17.12
N GLY A 50 20.01 20.61 17.43
CA GLY A 50 19.60 19.54 16.55
C GLY A 50 20.74 18.57 16.21
N PHE A 51 20.37 17.48 15.57
CA PHE A 51 21.30 16.44 15.11
C PHE A 51 21.12 16.19 13.61
N ILE A 52 22.16 15.69 12.97
CA ILE A 52 22.09 15.30 11.56
C ILE A 52 21.53 13.88 11.51
N GLY A 53 20.38 13.72 10.86
CA GLY A 53 19.76 12.42 10.62
C GLY A 53 20.52 11.57 9.59
N PRO A 54 20.14 10.31 9.40
CA PRO A 54 20.83 9.37 8.48
C PRO A 54 20.95 9.90 7.05
N ASN A 55 20.00 10.73 6.62
CA ASN A 55 19.93 11.30 5.27
C ASN A 55 20.65 12.65 5.14
N GLY A 56 21.54 13.00 6.08
CA GLY A 56 22.27 14.28 6.08
C GLY A 56 21.43 15.52 6.44
N ILE A 57 20.15 15.34 6.75
CA ILE A 57 19.24 16.45 7.08
C ILE A 57 19.29 16.76 8.57
N LYS A 58 19.44 18.04 8.89
CA LYS A 58 19.42 18.50 10.28
C LYS A 58 18.01 18.44 10.87
N ARG A 59 17.86 17.69 11.96
CA ARG A 59 16.61 17.53 12.71
C ARG A 59 16.69 18.23 14.07
N ILE A 60 15.60 18.87 14.48
CA ILE A 60 15.45 19.53 15.78
C ILE A 60 14.29 18.86 16.50
N ASP A 61 14.57 18.17 17.59
CA ASP A 61 13.52 17.64 18.47
C ASP A 61 13.02 18.75 19.38
N ARG A 62 11.77 19.17 19.18
CA ARG A 62 11.14 20.27 19.95
C ARG A 62 10.53 19.80 21.28
N LEU A 63 10.36 18.49 21.46
CA LEU A 63 9.70 17.91 22.64
C LEU A 63 10.70 17.56 23.74
N LYS A 64 11.91 17.11 23.38
CA LYS A 64 12.91 16.60 24.34
C LYS A 64 13.95 17.64 24.81
N GLY A 65 13.85 18.89 24.39
CA GLY A 65 14.85 19.90 24.77
C GLY A 65 16.25 19.61 24.22
N ASN A 66 17.28 20.16 24.83
CA ASN A 66 18.67 20.07 24.39
C ASN A 66 19.33 18.70 24.67
N SER A 67 18.77 17.61 24.25
CA SER A 67 19.49 16.34 24.29
C SER A 67 20.45 16.27 23.09
N THR A 68 21.72 16.41 23.35
CA THR A 68 22.80 15.93 22.47
C THR A 68 22.52 14.45 22.22
N ALA A 69 22.20 14.09 20.98
CA ALA A 69 22.09 12.69 20.61
C ALA A 69 23.42 11.99 21.00
N PRO A 70 23.37 10.84 21.68
CA PRO A 70 24.59 10.11 21.97
C PRO A 70 25.34 9.89 20.67
N LYS A 71 26.65 10.09 20.66
CA LYS A 71 27.56 9.74 19.55
C LYS A 71 27.46 8.22 19.33
N GLY A 72 26.37 7.78 18.71
CA GLY A 72 26.19 6.42 18.24
C GLY A 72 27.05 6.21 17.02
N LYS A 73 27.87 5.18 17.08
CA LYS A 73 28.64 4.60 15.97
C LYS A 73 27.81 4.67 14.68
N ARG A 74 28.46 5.03 13.56
CA ARG A 74 27.96 4.72 12.23
C ARG A 74 27.65 3.23 12.20
N SER A 75 26.43 2.85 12.48
CA SER A 75 25.92 1.54 12.12
C SER A 75 25.20 1.71 10.79
N ALA A 76 25.73 0.98 9.89
CA ALA A 76 25.12 0.42 8.72
C ALA A 76 23.61 0.23 8.86
N ALA A 77 22.96 0.17 7.70
CA ALA A 77 21.66 -0.44 7.43
C ALA A 77 20.63 -0.24 8.55
N ALA A 78 19.53 0.42 8.26
CA ALA A 78 18.37 0.41 9.13
C ALA A 78 18.24 -1.01 9.69
N GLN A 79 18.44 -1.18 11.01
CA GLN A 79 18.02 -2.41 11.66
C GLN A 79 16.51 -2.49 11.39
N GLU A 80 16.12 -3.45 10.58
CA GLU A 80 14.73 -3.86 10.49
C GLU A 80 14.26 -4.08 11.92
N VAL A 81 13.27 -3.32 12.32
CA VAL A 81 12.62 -3.51 13.61
C VAL A 81 12.03 -4.90 13.56
N GLN A 82 12.66 -5.86 14.22
CA GLN A 82 12.11 -7.21 14.32
C GLN A 82 10.86 -7.12 15.19
N LEU A 83 9.71 -7.22 14.55
CA LEU A 83 8.42 -7.29 15.24
C LEU A 83 8.35 -8.56 16.09
N PRO A 84 7.75 -8.51 17.29
CA PRO A 84 7.56 -9.69 18.13
C PRO A 84 6.68 -10.72 17.41
N LEU A 85 7.09 -11.98 17.44
CA LEU A 85 6.35 -13.07 16.80
C LEU A 85 5.19 -13.52 17.69
N HIS A 86 3.98 -13.40 17.16
CA HIS A 86 2.76 -13.96 17.74
C HIS A 86 2.57 -15.40 17.25
N LYS A 87 2.37 -16.33 18.17
CA LYS A 87 2.17 -17.76 17.89
C LYS A 87 0.88 -18.28 18.49
N VAL A 88 0.18 -19.11 17.71
CA VAL A 88 -1.00 -19.84 18.16
C VAL A 88 -0.81 -21.33 17.85
N ASP A 89 -0.32 -22.11 18.84
CA ASP A 89 0.06 -23.50 18.62
C ASP A 89 -1.14 -24.44 18.37
N SER A 90 -2.22 -24.30 19.12
CA SER A 90 -3.40 -25.18 19.03
C SER A 90 -4.67 -24.35 19.19
N PRO A 91 -5.19 -23.73 18.14
CA PRO A 91 -6.39 -22.90 18.25
C PRO A 91 -7.65 -23.74 18.52
N ASP A 92 -8.51 -23.25 19.42
CA ASP A 92 -9.80 -23.85 19.74
C ASP A 92 -10.84 -23.57 18.64
N TYR A 93 -10.68 -22.43 17.95
CA TYR A 93 -11.55 -21.98 16.87
C TYR A 93 -10.79 -21.08 15.89
N TYR A 94 -11.38 -20.89 14.73
CA TYR A 94 -10.84 -20.03 13.69
C TYR A 94 -11.78 -18.88 13.35
N ILE A 95 -11.21 -17.72 13.03
CA ILE A 95 -11.88 -16.65 12.32
C ILE A 95 -11.34 -16.65 10.89
N MET A 96 -12.22 -16.95 9.94
CA MET A 96 -11.87 -17.04 8.53
C MET A 96 -12.06 -15.67 7.85
N VAL A 97 -11.02 -15.16 7.25
CA VAL A 97 -11.03 -13.94 6.43
C VAL A 97 -10.89 -14.37 4.98
N VAL A 98 -11.94 -14.24 4.20
CA VAL A 98 -11.89 -14.52 2.76
C VAL A 98 -11.46 -13.25 2.07
N ALA A 99 -10.18 -13.16 1.73
CA ALA A 99 -9.57 -11.97 1.16
C ALA A 99 -9.92 -11.84 -0.35
N ASP A 100 -10.11 -10.61 -0.79
CA ASP A 100 -10.36 -10.31 -2.21
C ASP A 100 -9.13 -10.58 -3.08
N MET A 101 -7.93 -10.42 -2.53
CA MET A 101 -6.65 -10.68 -3.20
C MET A 101 -6.55 -10.04 -4.58
N VAL A 102 -6.88 -8.77 -4.70
CA VAL A 102 -6.83 -8.08 -5.99
C VAL A 102 -5.43 -8.14 -6.60
N GLY A 103 -5.34 -8.81 -7.75
CA GLY A 103 -4.07 -9.08 -8.42
C GLY A 103 -3.12 -10.00 -7.65
N GLY A 104 -3.64 -10.85 -6.76
CA GLY A 104 -2.87 -11.80 -5.97
C GLY A 104 -2.23 -11.21 -4.72
N ARG A 105 -2.62 -10.01 -4.29
CA ARG A 105 -2.08 -9.32 -3.10
C ARG A 105 -3.20 -8.87 -2.17
N LEU A 106 -2.89 -8.82 -0.88
CA LEU A 106 -3.80 -8.26 0.12
C LEU A 106 -4.03 -6.76 -0.13
N THR A 107 -5.29 -6.37 -0.21
CA THR A 107 -5.71 -4.96 -0.29
C THR A 107 -5.61 -4.29 1.09
N GLY A 108 -5.73 -2.96 1.14
CA GLY A 108 -5.90 -2.24 2.41
C GLY A 108 -7.13 -2.73 3.17
N HIS A 109 -8.24 -2.95 2.46
CA HIS A 109 -9.48 -3.49 3.01
C HIS A 109 -9.30 -4.89 3.62
N ASP A 110 -8.58 -5.80 2.94
CA ASP A 110 -8.26 -7.12 3.51
C ASP A 110 -7.48 -7.01 4.82
N LYS A 111 -6.53 -6.07 4.90
CA LYS A 111 -5.71 -5.84 6.10
C LYS A 111 -6.53 -5.28 7.27
N ASP A 112 -7.47 -4.38 7.01
CA ASP A 112 -8.40 -3.87 8.02
C ASP A 112 -9.26 -5.00 8.61
N ILE A 113 -9.73 -5.91 7.75
CA ILE A 113 -10.51 -7.07 8.17
C ILE A 113 -9.68 -8.06 8.99
N LEU A 114 -8.42 -8.27 8.62
CA LEU A 114 -7.49 -9.07 9.42
C LEU A 114 -7.28 -8.45 10.82
N GLY A 115 -7.14 -7.13 10.89
CA GLY A 115 -7.09 -6.41 12.16
C GLY A 115 -8.36 -6.58 13.00
N LEU A 116 -9.55 -6.51 12.37
CA LEU A 116 -10.81 -6.78 13.04
C LEU A 116 -10.89 -8.22 13.58
N ALA A 117 -10.38 -9.20 12.84
CA ALA A 117 -10.36 -10.59 13.27
C ALA A 117 -9.59 -10.76 14.60
N HIS A 118 -8.41 -10.12 14.71
CA HIS A 118 -7.64 -10.13 15.97
C HIS A 118 -8.36 -9.42 17.11
N LYS A 119 -9.00 -8.28 16.82
CA LYS A 119 -9.82 -7.58 17.80
C LYS A 119 -10.95 -8.46 18.34
N LEU A 120 -11.65 -9.18 17.47
CA LEU A 120 -12.71 -10.11 17.87
C LEU A 120 -12.18 -11.27 18.74
N ILE A 121 -11.00 -11.81 18.42
CA ILE A 121 -10.35 -12.85 19.26
C ILE A 121 -10.05 -12.29 20.65
N ALA A 122 -9.46 -11.10 20.73
CA ALA A 122 -9.11 -10.46 21.99
C ALA A 122 -10.34 -10.19 22.87
N GLU A 123 -11.45 -9.72 22.27
CA GLU A 123 -12.69 -9.42 22.99
C GLU A 123 -13.45 -10.70 23.43
N GLN A 124 -13.46 -11.74 22.60
CA GLN A 124 -14.17 -12.98 22.87
C GLN A 124 -13.42 -13.88 23.84
N GLY A 125 -12.11 -13.68 23.98
CA GLY A 125 -11.23 -14.55 24.76
C GLY A 125 -11.07 -15.94 24.14
N GLY A 126 -10.19 -16.75 24.73
CA GLY A 126 -9.86 -18.09 24.23
C GLY A 126 -8.70 -18.07 23.22
N ASN A 127 -8.35 -19.27 22.75
CA ASN A 127 -7.22 -19.47 21.85
C ASN A 127 -7.72 -19.56 20.40
N GLY A 128 -8.06 -18.42 19.81
CA GLY A 128 -8.49 -18.31 18.42
C GLY A 128 -7.32 -18.03 17.48
N ALA A 129 -7.43 -18.43 16.19
CA ALA A 129 -6.47 -18.08 15.16
C ALA A 129 -7.16 -17.43 13.95
N VAL A 130 -6.48 -16.48 13.34
CA VAL A 130 -6.91 -15.78 12.12
C VAL A 130 -6.38 -16.53 10.90
N VAL A 131 -7.30 -16.87 9.99
CA VAL A 131 -6.98 -17.60 8.76
C VAL A 131 -7.30 -16.72 7.57
N ALA A 132 -6.32 -16.46 6.72
CA ALA A 132 -6.55 -15.89 5.40
C ALA A 132 -6.92 -17.01 4.43
N VAL A 133 -8.11 -16.93 3.85
CA VAL A 133 -8.59 -17.84 2.80
C VAL A 133 -8.42 -17.16 1.45
N CYS A 134 -7.56 -17.71 0.60
CA CYS A 134 -7.18 -17.15 -0.68
C CYS A 134 -7.58 -18.08 -1.82
N PHE A 135 -8.07 -17.51 -2.93
CA PHE A 135 -8.39 -18.21 -4.15
C PHE A 135 -7.53 -17.71 -5.31
N GLY A 136 -7.21 -18.60 -6.25
CA GLY A 136 -6.48 -18.26 -7.46
C GLY A 136 -5.01 -17.95 -7.22
N GLU A 137 -4.42 -17.12 -8.08
CA GLU A 137 -2.99 -16.77 -8.01
C GLU A 137 -2.68 -15.91 -6.79
N VAL A 138 -1.75 -16.36 -5.94
CA VAL A 138 -1.27 -15.63 -4.77
C VAL A 138 0.15 -15.13 -5.02
N LYS A 139 0.33 -13.79 -4.99
CA LYS A 139 1.61 -13.09 -5.11
C LYS A 139 2.03 -12.39 -3.81
N GLU A 140 1.21 -12.51 -2.76
CA GLU A 140 1.50 -11.92 -1.46
C GLU A 140 2.59 -12.73 -0.75
N GLU A 141 3.63 -12.03 -0.29
CA GLU A 141 4.75 -12.63 0.45
C GLU A 141 4.72 -12.24 1.93
N HIS A 142 3.89 -11.25 2.31
CA HIS A 142 3.91 -10.61 3.62
C HIS A 142 2.65 -10.89 4.45
N PHE A 143 2.10 -12.09 4.38
CA PHE A 143 0.99 -12.52 5.24
C PHE A 143 1.35 -12.44 6.74
N ASP A 144 2.62 -12.68 7.05
CA ASP A 144 3.13 -12.67 8.41
C ASP A 144 3.06 -11.29 9.08
N THR A 145 3.25 -10.22 8.33
CA THR A 145 3.15 -8.84 8.84
C THR A 145 1.76 -8.25 8.70
N ALA A 146 0.86 -8.93 7.98
CA ALA A 146 -0.53 -8.54 7.85
C ALA A 146 -1.44 -9.13 8.94
N GLY A 147 -0.89 -9.86 9.92
CA GLY A 147 -1.67 -10.44 11.01
C GLY A 147 -2.27 -11.82 10.69
N VAL A 148 -1.71 -12.57 9.76
CA VAL A 148 -2.24 -13.89 9.38
C VAL A 148 -1.54 -14.99 10.17
N ASP A 149 -2.29 -15.72 11.00
CA ASP A 149 -1.75 -16.88 11.75
C ASP A 149 -1.65 -18.11 10.86
N ARG A 150 -2.63 -18.31 9.97
CA ARG A 150 -2.72 -19.45 9.05
C ARG A 150 -3.15 -18.99 7.67
N VAL A 151 -2.62 -19.61 6.64
CA VAL A 151 -3.02 -19.36 5.24
C VAL A 151 -3.68 -20.61 4.68
N LEU A 152 -4.90 -20.48 4.21
CA LEU A 152 -5.60 -21.50 3.47
C LEU A 152 -5.70 -21.07 2.00
N HIS A 153 -4.79 -21.57 1.19
CA HIS A 153 -4.78 -21.32 -0.25
C HIS A 153 -5.52 -22.44 -0.97
N ILE A 154 -6.58 -22.09 -1.69
CA ILE A 154 -7.41 -23.02 -2.45
C ILE A 154 -7.09 -22.83 -3.93
N GLU A 155 -6.29 -23.76 -4.45
CA GLU A 155 -5.77 -23.75 -5.82
C GLU A 155 -6.60 -24.69 -6.72
N GLY A 156 -6.48 -24.47 -8.01
CA GLY A 156 -7.04 -25.32 -9.06
C GLY A 156 -7.84 -24.54 -10.07
N GLU A 157 -7.86 -25.04 -11.32
CA GLU A 157 -8.55 -24.44 -12.48
C GLU A 157 -10.04 -24.14 -12.19
N ALA A 158 -10.70 -24.98 -11.38
CA ALA A 158 -12.10 -24.80 -11.00
C ALA A 158 -12.37 -23.54 -10.14
N PHE A 159 -11.33 -22.96 -9.54
CA PHE A 159 -11.44 -21.79 -8.65
C PHE A 159 -10.90 -20.51 -9.27
N GLU A 160 -10.34 -20.58 -10.47
CA GLU A 160 -9.82 -19.43 -11.21
C GLU A 160 -10.94 -18.58 -11.82
N GLY A 161 -10.62 -17.30 -12.10
CA GLY A 161 -11.58 -16.37 -12.68
C GLY A 161 -12.82 -16.15 -11.79
N TYR A 162 -13.98 -15.94 -12.40
CA TYR A 162 -15.26 -15.80 -11.70
C TYR A 162 -15.94 -17.16 -11.53
N ALA A 163 -15.61 -17.85 -10.45
CA ALA A 163 -16.10 -19.20 -10.13
C ALA A 163 -16.85 -19.26 -8.77
N PRO A 164 -17.93 -18.47 -8.58
CA PRO A 164 -18.56 -18.33 -7.27
C PRO A 164 -19.17 -19.62 -6.73
N GLU A 165 -19.68 -20.50 -7.62
CA GLU A 165 -20.29 -21.77 -7.23
C GLU A 165 -19.26 -22.74 -6.66
N ALA A 166 -18.10 -22.88 -7.32
CA ALA A 166 -16.99 -23.71 -6.85
C ALA A 166 -16.40 -23.17 -5.56
N ARG A 167 -16.14 -21.86 -5.48
CA ARG A 167 -15.58 -21.22 -4.29
C ARG A 167 -16.49 -21.38 -3.07
N VAL A 168 -17.81 -21.22 -3.21
CA VAL A 168 -18.77 -21.44 -2.11
C VAL A 168 -18.81 -22.92 -1.69
N GLN A 169 -18.63 -23.87 -2.62
CA GLN A 169 -18.52 -25.28 -2.26
C GLN A 169 -17.28 -25.54 -1.42
N ALA A 170 -16.15 -24.95 -1.78
CA ALA A 170 -14.92 -25.01 -0.98
C ALA A 170 -15.10 -24.39 0.40
N LEU A 171 -15.70 -23.19 0.51
CA LEU A 171 -15.96 -22.53 1.81
C LEU A 171 -16.90 -23.36 2.70
N ALA A 172 -17.92 -24.01 2.11
CA ALA A 172 -18.79 -24.92 2.86
C ALA A 172 -18.05 -26.18 3.35
N LYS A 173 -17.04 -26.66 2.60
CA LYS A 173 -16.16 -27.76 3.05
C LYS A 173 -15.26 -27.29 4.19
N VAL A 174 -14.72 -26.06 4.13
CA VAL A 174 -13.96 -25.44 5.23
C VAL A 174 -14.80 -25.38 6.50
N GLU A 175 -16.06 -24.94 6.40
CA GLU A 175 -17.00 -24.90 7.53
C GLU A 175 -17.22 -26.28 8.14
N ALA A 176 -17.27 -27.34 7.33
CA ALA A 176 -17.46 -28.70 7.79
C ALA A 176 -16.20 -29.31 8.42
N GLN A 177 -15.00 -28.90 7.98
CA GLN A 177 -13.73 -29.45 8.40
C GLN A 177 -13.14 -28.75 9.63
N PHE A 178 -13.38 -27.44 9.78
CA PHE A 178 -12.79 -26.63 10.83
C PHE A 178 -13.85 -26.02 11.75
N THR A 179 -13.46 -25.72 12.98
CA THR A 179 -14.33 -25.01 13.94
C THR A 179 -14.33 -23.51 13.63
N VAL A 180 -15.18 -23.07 12.73
CA VAL A 180 -15.26 -21.68 12.30
C VAL A 180 -16.25 -20.90 13.19
N LYS A 181 -15.76 -19.86 13.86
CA LYS A 181 -16.57 -18.99 14.71
C LYS A 181 -17.18 -17.84 13.94
N HIS A 182 -16.40 -17.18 13.12
CA HIS A 182 -16.84 -16.09 12.24
C HIS A 182 -16.22 -16.23 10.85
N TRP A 183 -17.00 -15.82 9.86
CA TRP A 183 -16.58 -15.59 8.49
C TRP A 183 -16.59 -14.10 8.22
N LEU A 184 -15.46 -13.54 7.82
CA LEU A 184 -15.28 -12.14 7.50
C LEU A 184 -14.99 -11.99 6.02
N PHE A 185 -15.73 -11.12 5.37
CA PHE A 185 -15.61 -10.82 3.93
C PHE A 185 -15.53 -9.33 3.72
N PRO A 186 -14.75 -8.83 2.77
CA PRO A 186 -14.88 -7.46 2.31
C PRO A 186 -16.24 -7.27 1.63
N ASP A 187 -16.95 -6.21 1.97
CA ASP A 187 -18.16 -5.79 1.26
C ASP A 187 -17.76 -5.01 0.01
N SER A 188 -17.29 -5.74 -0.98
CA SER A 188 -16.62 -5.24 -2.17
C SER A 188 -17.24 -5.78 -3.45
N ILE A 189 -16.92 -5.12 -4.56
CA ILE A 189 -17.28 -5.57 -5.91
C ILE A 189 -16.35 -6.68 -6.44
N HIS A 190 -15.24 -6.98 -5.76
CA HIS A 190 -14.23 -7.94 -6.20
C HIS A 190 -14.60 -9.40 -5.89
N GLY A 191 -15.69 -9.63 -5.20
CA GLY A 191 -16.23 -10.97 -4.97
C GLY A 191 -16.60 -11.30 -3.54
N GLY A 192 -16.07 -10.58 -2.54
CA GLY A 192 -16.36 -10.83 -1.12
C GLY A 192 -17.85 -10.79 -0.82
N CYS A 193 -18.58 -9.77 -1.29
CA CYS A 193 -20.02 -9.64 -1.08
C CYS A 193 -20.82 -10.79 -1.72
N ASP A 194 -20.49 -11.21 -2.95
CA ASP A 194 -21.18 -12.32 -3.64
C ASP A 194 -20.94 -13.65 -2.92
N LEU A 195 -19.67 -13.96 -2.59
CA LEU A 195 -19.31 -15.18 -1.87
C LEU A 195 -19.96 -15.27 -0.49
N ALA A 196 -19.96 -14.16 0.27
CA ALA A 196 -20.60 -14.10 1.58
C ALA A 196 -22.11 -14.34 1.50
N SER A 197 -22.77 -13.72 0.51
CA SER A 197 -24.22 -13.89 0.29
C SER A 197 -24.57 -15.35 -0.05
N ARG A 198 -23.80 -15.97 -0.93
CA ARG A 198 -24.02 -17.38 -1.34
C ARG A 198 -23.71 -18.35 -0.20
N LEU A 199 -22.60 -18.12 0.53
CA LEU A 199 -22.25 -18.93 1.70
C LEU A 199 -23.34 -18.82 2.79
N SER A 200 -23.85 -17.62 3.03
CA SER A 200 -24.94 -17.38 3.98
C SER A 200 -26.19 -18.16 3.62
N ALA A 201 -26.58 -18.14 2.35
CA ALA A 201 -27.74 -18.90 1.86
C ALA A 201 -27.52 -20.40 2.04
N ARG A 202 -26.30 -20.90 1.78
CA ARG A 202 -25.98 -22.33 1.88
C ARG A 202 -25.96 -22.82 3.33
N LEU A 203 -25.47 -21.98 4.27
CA LEU A 203 -25.42 -22.32 5.69
C LEU A 203 -26.72 -22.00 6.44
N GLY A 204 -27.69 -21.33 5.80
CA GLY A 204 -28.92 -20.87 6.43
C GLY A 204 -28.72 -19.72 7.43
N GLU A 205 -27.60 -18.99 7.32
CA GLU A 205 -27.21 -17.90 8.20
C GLU A 205 -27.69 -16.54 7.64
N ARG A 206 -27.87 -15.56 8.51
CA ARG A 206 -28.20 -14.19 8.14
C ARG A 206 -26.97 -13.30 8.31
N PRO A 207 -26.31 -12.87 7.22
CA PRO A 207 -25.08 -12.08 7.32
C PRO A 207 -25.36 -10.64 7.80
N ALA A 208 -24.38 -9.95 8.38
CA ALA A 208 -24.34 -8.52 8.47
C ALA A 208 -23.73 -7.96 7.18
N THR A 209 -24.46 -7.11 6.48
CA THR A 209 -24.00 -6.43 5.27
C THR A 209 -23.61 -5.00 5.61
N GLN A 210 -22.66 -4.43 4.91
CA GLN A 210 -22.20 -3.05 5.14
C GLN A 210 -21.90 -2.76 6.62
N ALA A 211 -21.27 -3.72 7.31
CA ALA A 211 -20.93 -3.58 8.70
C ALA A 211 -19.65 -2.73 8.83
N TRP A 212 -19.75 -1.61 9.54
CA TRP A 212 -18.66 -0.66 9.71
C TRP A 212 -18.11 -0.62 11.13
N GLN A 213 -18.87 -1.06 12.10
CA GLN A 213 -18.44 -1.19 13.48
C GLN A 213 -18.87 -2.55 14.01
N VAL A 214 -17.89 -3.34 14.46
CA VAL A 214 -18.12 -4.70 14.95
C VAL A 214 -17.32 -4.94 16.23
N ASN A 215 -17.99 -5.57 17.20
CA ASN A 215 -17.37 -6.15 18.39
C ASN A 215 -17.94 -7.55 18.65
N ALA A 216 -17.47 -8.22 19.70
CA ALA A 216 -17.87 -9.58 20.01
C ALA A 216 -19.40 -9.75 20.24
N GLU A 217 -20.09 -8.72 20.68
CA GLU A 217 -21.51 -8.79 21.05
C GLU A 217 -22.44 -8.22 19.97
N GLN A 218 -22.01 -7.11 19.33
CA GLN A 218 -22.86 -6.32 18.44
C GLN A 218 -22.13 -5.92 17.17
N SER A 219 -22.88 -5.89 16.08
CA SER A 219 -22.47 -5.32 14.80
C SER A 219 -23.41 -4.19 14.40
N VAL A 220 -22.83 -3.11 13.88
CA VAL A 220 -23.53 -1.95 13.33
C VAL A 220 -23.37 -1.94 11.83
N SER A 221 -24.48 -2.01 11.12
CA SER A 221 -24.56 -2.04 9.66
C SER A 221 -25.21 -0.77 9.14
N ARG A 222 -24.75 -0.28 8.00
CA ARG A 222 -25.38 0.85 7.30
C ARG A 222 -26.58 0.38 6.49
N GLY A 223 -27.69 1.07 6.63
CA GLY A 223 -28.93 0.83 5.89
C GLY A 223 -29.48 2.08 5.23
N ALA A 224 -30.48 1.93 4.38
CA ALA A 224 -31.16 3.03 3.69
C ALA A 224 -30.21 4.04 3.04
N SER A 225 -29.30 3.57 2.19
CA SER A 225 -28.24 4.39 1.54
C SER A 225 -27.39 5.16 2.56
N ALA A 226 -26.92 4.47 3.59
CA ALA A 226 -26.10 4.99 4.68
C ALA A 226 -26.74 6.10 5.55
N SER A 227 -28.06 6.24 5.49
CA SER A 227 -28.80 7.21 6.33
C SER A 227 -29.27 6.63 7.68
N LEU A 228 -29.15 5.32 7.87
CA LEU A 228 -29.59 4.61 9.07
C LEU A 228 -28.56 3.59 9.52
N ASP A 229 -28.26 3.57 10.81
CA ASP A 229 -27.45 2.52 11.43
C ASP A 229 -28.34 1.45 12.06
N ILE A 230 -28.09 0.20 11.73
CA ILE A 230 -28.83 -0.95 12.22
C ILE A 230 -27.90 -1.76 13.13
N THR A 231 -28.18 -1.74 14.42
CA THR A 231 -27.42 -2.51 15.42
C THR A 231 -28.10 -3.85 15.67
N ARG A 232 -27.31 -4.93 15.66
CA ARG A 232 -27.77 -6.28 15.99
C ARG A 232 -26.67 -7.09 16.66
N LYS A 233 -27.03 -8.27 17.20
CA LYS A 233 -26.05 -9.23 17.70
C LYS A 233 -25.12 -9.63 16.56
N THR A 234 -23.81 -9.72 16.84
CA THR A 234 -22.79 -10.10 15.86
C THR A 234 -23.09 -11.49 15.28
N PRO A 235 -23.37 -11.58 13.97
CA PRO A 235 -23.67 -12.86 13.33
C PRO A 235 -22.40 -13.64 13.00
N LYS A 236 -22.57 -14.86 12.51
CA LYS A 236 -21.46 -15.73 12.08
C LYS A 236 -20.76 -15.18 10.81
N ILE A 237 -21.52 -14.57 9.90
CA ILE A 237 -21.03 -14.07 8.62
C ILE A 237 -21.16 -12.54 8.59
N LEU A 238 -20.04 -11.88 8.27
CA LEU A 238 -19.93 -10.42 8.26
C LEU A 238 -19.37 -9.95 6.91
N MET A 239 -20.05 -9.02 6.26
CA MET A 239 -19.57 -8.26 5.12
C MET A 239 -19.18 -6.87 5.63
N LEU A 240 -17.91 -6.54 5.55
CA LEU A 240 -17.29 -5.44 6.26
C LEU A 240 -16.94 -4.31 5.28
N LEU A 241 -17.18 -3.09 5.68
CA LEU A 241 -16.73 -1.91 4.96
C LEU A 241 -15.24 -1.66 5.24
N GLU A 242 -14.60 -0.89 4.37
CA GLU A 242 -13.25 -0.37 4.59
C GLU A 242 -13.14 0.39 5.92
N GLU A 243 -11.95 0.44 6.49
CA GLU A 243 -11.69 1.13 7.78
C GLU A 243 -12.51 0.60 8.96
N CYS A 244 -12.95 -0.67 8.91
CA CYS A 244 -13.70 -1.30 10.01
C CYS A 244 -12.84 -1.57 11.26
N ALA A 245 -11.53 -1.63 11.12
CA ALA A 245 -10.51 -1.70 12.18
C ALA A 245 -9.15 -1.27 11.65
N ASP A 246 -8.21 -1.02 12.57
CA ASP A 246 -6.82 -0.75 12.21
C ASP A 246 -6.12 -2.05 11.78
N ALA A 247 -5.30 -1.97 10.74
CA ALA A 247 -4.46 -3.08 10.29
C ALA A 247 -3.40 -3.45 11.35
N ILE A 248 -2.96 -4.69 11.39
CA ILE A 248 -1.90 -5.14 12.29
C ILE A 248 -0.55 -4.65 11.77
N ASP A 249 0.18 -3.90 12.60
CA ASP A 249 1.51 -3.36 12.30
C ASP A 249 2.54 -3.54 13.45
N GLU A 250 2.08 -4.01 14.62
CA GLU A 250 2.92 -4.12 15.82
C GLU A 250 3.51 -5.53 16.03
N THR A 251 2.97 -6.54 15.35
CA THR A 251 3.34 -7.96 15.53
C THR A 251 3.59 -8.64 14.19
N ARG A 252 4.38 -9.71 14.25
CA ARG A 252 4.58 -10.66 13.17
C ARG A 252 3.90 -11.97 13.52
N HIS A 253 3.26 -12.62 12.56
CA HIS A 253 2.51 -13.86 12.72
C HIS A 253 3.17 -15.02 11.98
N GLU A 254 2.75 -16.25 12.23
CA GLU A 254 3.41 -17.42 11.66
C GLU A 254 3.07 -17.67 10.20
N ALA A 255 1.88 -17.27 9.75
CA ALA A 255 1.35 -17.48 8.39
C ALA A 255 1.52 -18.94 7.92
N THR A 256 1.31 -19.93 8.82
CA THR A 256 1.52 -21.33 8.50
C THR A 256 0.46 -21.84 7.52
N PRO A 257 0.84 -22.59 6.48
CA PRO A 257 -0.13 -23.12 5.53
C PRO A 257 -1.06 -24.14 6.16
N MET A 258 -2.34 -24.09 5.79
CA MET A 258 -3.35 -25.08 6.10
C MET A 258 -3.73 -25.87 4.86
N SER A 259 -4.11 -27.12 5.01
CA SER A 259 -4.63 -27.97 3.92
C SER A 259 -6.12 -28.19 4.07
N LEU A 260 -6.82 -28.16 2.95
CA LEU A 260 -8.21 -28.55 2.82
C LEU A 260 -8.27 -29.92 2.15
N ASP A 261 -9.13 -30.81 2.65
CA ASP A 261 -9.40 -32.08 1.96
C ASP A 261 -10.00 -31.80 0.58
N ASP A 262 -9.86 -32.77 -0.34
CA ASP A 262 -10.35 -32.66 -1.71
C ASP A 262 -11.78 -32.13 -1.77
N VAL A 263 -11.96 -31.06 -2.54
CA VAL A 263 -13.26 -30.46 -2.80
C VAL A 263 -13.84 -31.05 -4.07
N SER A 264 -14.92 -31.81 -3.94
CA SER A 264 -15.68 -32.25 -5.11
C SER A 264 -16.50 -31.07 -5.64
N VAL A 265 -16.04 -30.47 -6.74
CA VAL A 265 -16.72 -29.37 -7.39
C VAL A 265 -17.76 -29.92 -8.37
N SER A 266 -19.01 -29.51 -8.20
CA SER A 266 -20.08 -29.84 -9.18
C SER A 266 -19.93 -28.97 -10.43
N ALA A 267 -20.45 -29.43 -11.56
CA ALA A 267 -20.45 -28.67 -12.81
C ALA A 267 -21.04 -27.27 -12.59
N ALA A 268 -20.32 -26.25 -13.04
CA ALA A 268 -20.74 -24.86 -12.89
C ALA A 268 -21.94 -24.53 -13.77
N THR A 269 -22.92 -23.85 -13.22
CA THR A 269 -24.08 -23.33 -13.98
C THR A 269 -23.75 -21.96 -14.59
N ILE A 270 -22.88 -21.20 -13.90
CA ILE A 270 -22.40 -19.89 -14.36
C ILE A 270 -21.14 -20.12 -15.19
N LYS A 271 -21.14 -19.62 -16.42
CA LYS A 271 -19.96 -19.66 -17.29
C LYS A 271 -19.31 -18.28 -17.33
N ASP A 272 -18.10 -18.20 -16.81
CA ASP A 272 -17.27 -17.01 -16.97
C ASP A 272 -16.89 -16.84 -18.45
N LYS A 273 -17.00 -15.62 -18.96
CA LYS A 273 -16.56 -15.26 -20.33
C LYS A 273 -15.28 -14.43 -20.32
N GLY A 274 -14.67 -14.28 -19.16
CA GLY A 274 -13.49 -13.46 -18.94
C GLY A 274 -13.78 -11.97 -18.89
N LEU A 275 -12.72 -11.20 -18.72
CA LEU A 275 -12.78 -9.75 -18.62
C LEU A 275 -13.15 -9.14 -19.98
N MET A 276 -14.09 -8.20 -19.99
CA MET A 276 -14.35 -7.36 -21.15
C MET A 276 -13.20 -6.38 -21.34
N ALA A 277 -12.67 -6.32 -22.57
CA ALA A 277 -11.69 -5.29 -22.90
C ALA A 277 -12.35 -3.90 -22.83
N VAL A 278 -11.84 -3.06 -21.96
CA VAL A 278 -12.24 -1.65 -21.83
C VAL A 278 -11.11 -0.78 -22.37
N ASP A 279 -11.46 0.32 -23.04
CA ASP A 279 -10.46 1.31 -23.44
C ASP A 279 -9.81 1.89 -22.17
N PRO A 280 -8.49 1.73 -21.96
CA PRO A 280 -7.81 2.26 -20.78
C PRO A 280 -8.01 3.77 -20.60
N ASN A 281 -8.23 4.50 -21.70
CA ASN A 281 -8.49 5.93 -21.66
C ASN A 281 -9.93 6.29 -21.25
N ALA A 282 -10.85 5.33 -21.22
CA ALA A 282 -12.19 5.52 -20.68
C ALA A 282 -12.24 5.33 -19.15
N ILE A 283 -11.19 4.75 -18.55
CA ILE A 283 -11.10 4.54 -17.09
C ILE A 283 -10.68 5.86 -16.41
N PRO A 284 -11.37 6.29 -15.34
CA PRO A 284 -10.89 7.40 -14.51
C PRO A 284 -9.49 7.10 -13.97
N MET A 285 -8.59 8.06 -14.06
CA MET A 285 -7.17 7.87 -13.70
C MET A 285 -7.00 7.46 -12.22
N ALA A 286 -7.92 7.88 -11.33
CA ALA A 286 -7.89 7.48 -9.92
C ALA A 286 -8.18 5.98 -9.69
N GLU A 287 -8.89 5.34 -10.64
CA GLU A 287 -9.28 3.93 -10.60
C GLU A 287 -8.38 3.05 -11.48
N ALA A 288 -7.44 3.66 -12.20
CA ALA A 288 -6.58 2.93 -13.14
C ALA A 288 -5.50 2.14 -12.38
N GLU A 289 -5.40 0.85 -12.66
CA GLU A 289 -4.37 -0.02 -12.08
C GLU A 289 -3.01 0.12 -12.76
N PHE A 290 -2.98 0.50 -14.02
CA PHE A 290 -1.76 0.68 -14.79
C PHE A 290 -1.76 2.03 -15.50
N ILE A 291 -0.78 2.88 -15.15
CA ILE A 291 -0.67 4.25 -15.66
C ILE A 291 0.69 4.44 -16.34
N LEU A 292 0.66 4.94 -17.57
CA LEU A 292 1.82 5.49 -18.27
C LEU A 292 1.74 7.02 -18.23
N SER A 293 2.70 7.66 -17.57
CA SER A 293 2.65 9.12 -17.32
C SER A 293 3.80 9.86 -17.99
N ALA A 294 3.45 10.92 -18.70
CA ALA A 294 4.37 11.77 -19.44
C ALA A 294 4.85 12.96 -18.62
N GLY A 295 6.15 13.22 -18.67
CA GLY A 295 6.77 14.44 -18.18
C GLY A 295 7.22 15.39 -19.28
N ASN A 296 7.92 16.45 -18.90
CA ASN A 296 8.50 17.43 -19.83
C ASN A 296 9.61 16.84 -20.74
N GLY A 297 10.12 15.65 -20.41
CA GLY A 297 11.11 14.94 -21.23
C GLY A 297 10.53 14.18 -22.41
N ILE A 298 9.21 14.25 -22.65
CA ILE A 298 8.57 13.67 -23.83
C ILE A 298 8.59 14.68 -24.96
N HIS A 299 9.15 14.29 -26.11
CA HIS A 299 9.17 15.11 -27.32
C HIS A 299 8.29 14.52 -28.41
N ASN A 300 8.16 13.21 -28.50
CA ASN A 300 7.29 12.52 -29.44
C ASN A 300 6.00 12.04 -28.77
N TRP A 301 4.97 12.89 -28.79
CA TRP A 301 3.69 12.61 -28.15
C TRP A 301 2.88 11.54 -28.88
N ASP A 302 2.99 11.46 -30.22
CA ASP A 302 2.30 10.42 -30.99
C ASP A 302 2.80 9.03 -30.57
N GLN A 303 4.11 8.88 -30.42
CA GLN A 303 4.71 7.63 -29.93
C GLN A 303 4.29 7.33 -28.49
N PHE A 304 4.17 8.34 -27.62
CA PHE A 304 3.72 8.16 -26.25
C PHE A 304 2.27 7.62 -26.20
N HIS A 305 1.36 8.20 -26.97
CA HIS A 305 -0.02 7.73 -27.07
C HIS A 305 -0.12 6.31 -27.66
N GLU A 306 0.70 6.02 -28.67
CA GLU A 306 0.78 4.65 -29.21
C GLU A 306 1.30 3.65 -28.17
N ALA A 307 2.35 4.01 -27.42
CA ALA A 307 2.88 3.18 -26.38
C ALA A 307 1.84 2.91 -25.27
N ALA A 308 1.09 3.91 -24.83
CA ALA A 308 0.01 3.74 -23.86
C ALA A 308 -1.04 2.74 -24.36
N LYS A 309 -1.43 2.84 -25.63
CA LYS A 309 -2.39 1.92 -26.27
C LYS A 309 -1.84 0.49 -26.38
N VAL A 310 -0.60 0.31 -26.82
CA VAL A 310 0.03 -1.01 -26.97
C VAL A 310 0.18 -1.70 -25.63
N LEU A 311 0.56 -0.95 -24.59
CA LEU A 311 0.71 -1.42 -23.22
C LEU A 311 -0.66 -1.69 -22.55
N GLY A 312 -1.74 -1.06 -23.01
CA GLY A 312 -3.02 -1.07 -22.32
C GLY A 312 -3.01 -0.21 -21.05
N ALA A 313 -2.22 0.86 -21.04
CA ALA A 313 -2.08 1.77 -19.91
C ALA A 313 -3.00 2.98 -20.02
N THR A 314 -3.54 3.41 -18.88
CA THR A 314 -4.21 4.71 -18.78
C THR A 314 -3.16 5.83 -18.82
N GLU A 315 -3.41 6.85 -19.64
CA GLU A 315 -2.49 7.97 -19.76
C GLU A 315 -2.57 8.91 -18.56
N GLY A 316 -1.40 9.29 -18.05
CA GLY A 316 -1.23 10.34 -17.06
C GLY A 316 -0.23 11.39 -17.52
N ALA A 317 -0.17 12.52 -16.85
CA ALA A 317 0.77 13.59 -17.19
C ALA A 317 1.25 14.37 -15.97
N SER A 318 2.48 14.90 -16.07
CA SER A 318 2.96 15.88 -15.12
C SER A 318 2.24 17.22 -15.30
N ARG A 319 2.28 18.07 -14.29
CA ARG A 319 1.72 19.42 -14.38
C ARG A 319 2.30 20.21 -15.56
N VAL A 320 3.60 20.11 -15.80
CA VAL A 320 4.28 20.83 -16.88
C VAL A 320 3.71 20.42 -18.24
N ALA A 321 3.57 19.11 -18.50
CA ALA A 321 3.01 18.62 -19.75
C ALA A 321 1.55 19.07 -19.98
N VAL A 322 0.78 19.25 -18.89
CA VAL A 322 -0.59 19.77 -18.95
C VAL A 322 -0.61 21.29 -19.16
N ASP A 323 0.24 22.02 -18.45
CA ASP A 323 0.34 23.49 -18.58
C ASP A 323 0.85 23.90 -20.00
N ASP A 324 1.69 23.07 -20.63
CA ASP A 324 2.15 23.21 -22.01
C ASP A 324 1.10 22.79 -23.07
N GLY A 325 -0.04 22.24 -22.62
CA GLY A 325 -1.18 21.92 -23.48
C GLY A 325 -1.12 20.56 -24.19
N PHE A 326 -0.13 19.70 -23.87
CA PHE A 326 0.00 18.37 -24.48
C PHE A 326 -1.04 17.37 -23.97
N MET A 327 -1.48 17.54 -22.72
CA MET A 327 -2.46 16.66 -22.09
C MET A 327 -3.56 17.46 -21.37
N PRO A 328 -4.80 16.93 -21.30
CA PRO A 328 -5.89 17.61 -20.61
C PRO A 328 -5.68 17.60 -19.08
N ARG A 329 -6.27 18.58 -18.41
CA ARG A 329 -6.20 18.73 -16.94
C ARG A 329 -6.65 17.50 -16.17
N SER A 330 -7.60 16.73 -16.70
CA SER A 330 -8.09 15.47 -16.13
C SER A 330 -7.02 14.37 -16.04
N ARG A 331 -5.93 14.51 -16.79
CA ARG A 331 -4.80 13.57 -16.79
C ARG A 331 -3.62 14.03 -15.92
N GLN A 332 -3.77 15.16 -15.23
CA GLN A 332 -2.71 15.63 -14.37
C GLN A 332 -2.61 14.81 -13.09
N VAL A 333 -1.41 14.28 -12.81
CA VAL A 333 -1.04 13.59 -11.56
C VAL A 333 -0.32 14.57 -10.63
N GLY A 334 -0.66 14.56 -9.35
CA GLY A 334 0.03 15.31 -8.31
C GLY A 334 -0.91 16.00 -7.32
N ALA A 335 -0.35 16.75 -6.37
CA ALA A 335 -1.09 17.38 -5.27
C ALA A 335 -2.24 18.31 -5.74
N THR A 336 -2.09 18.92 -6.92
CA THR A 336 -3.12 19.81 -7.52
C THR A 336 -3.92 19.16 -8.65
N GLY A 337 -3.67 17.89 -8.91
CA GLY A 337 -4.35 17.04 -9.88
C GLY A 337 -5.01 15.85 -9.21
N THR A 338 -4.93 14.71 -9.87
CA THR A 338 -5.44 13.43 -9.34
C THR A 338 -4.39 12.72 -8.51
N TRP A 339 -4.79 12.16 -7.39
CA TRP A 339 -4.01 11.19 -6.62
C TRP A 339 -4.36 9.80 -7.17
N VAL A 340 -3.32 9.00 -7.40
CA VAL A 340 -3.47 7.70 -8.03
C VAL A 340 -2.99 6.58 -7.09
N THR A 341 -3.70 5.45 -7.16
CA THR A 341 -3.45 4.25 -6.35
C THR A 341 -3.08 3.06 -7.23
N ALA A 342 -2.54 3.34 -8.42
CA ALA A 342 -2.20 2.34 -9.41
C ALA A 342 -1.23 1.27 -8.87
N ARG A 343 -1.39 0.04 -9.32
CA ARG A 343 -0.43 -1.05 -9.06
C ARG A 343 0.91 -0.79 -9.73
N VAL A 344 0.89 -0.28 -10.95
CA VAL A 344 2.10 0.08 -11.69
C VAL A 344 1.95 1.48 -12.28
N TYR A 345 2.92 2.31 -12.00
CA TYR A 345 3.05 3.66 -12.52
C TYR A 345 4.37 3.83 -13.25
N VAL A 346 4.31 4.01 -14.55
CA VAL A 346 5.50 4.23 -15.39
C VAL A 346 5.65 5.73 -15.64
N ALA A 347 6.68 6.33 -15.05
CA ALA A 347 7.01 7.74 -15.18
C ALA A 347 8.04 7.94 -16.30
N VAL A 348 7.64 8.58 -17.41
CA VAL A 348 8.52 8.81 -18.55
C VAL A 348 8.87 10.29 -18.65
N GLY A 349 10.16 10.62 -18.53
CA GLY A 349 10.64 12.00 -18.60
C GLY A 349 10.15 12.91 -17.46
N ILE A 350 9.83 12.34 -16.30
CA ILE A 350 9.36 13.05 -15.10
C ILE A 350 10.50 13.17 -14.10
N SER A 351 10.83 14.39 -13.67
CA SER A 351 11.90 14.63 -12.70
C SER A 351 11.57 14.28 -11.25
N GLY A 352 10.28 14.22 -10.89
CA GLY A 352 9.85 13.90 -9.53
C GLY A 352 9.75 15.09 -8.59
N ALA A 353 9.19 16.21 -9.04
CA ALA A 353 8.85 17.34 -8.17
C ALA A 353 7.96 16.86 -7.01
N ILE A 354 8.11 17.47 -5.81
CA ILE A 354 7.42 17.07 -4.59
C ILE A 354 5.91 16.94 -4.79
N GLN A 355 5.30 17.88 -5.54
CA GLN A 355 3.86 17.88 -5.82
C GLN A 355 3.43 16.67 -6.65
N HIS A 356 4.27 16.22 -7.58
CA HIS A 356 4.02 15.01 -8.37
C HIS A 356 4.15 13.76 -7.51
N MET A 357 5.22 13.71 -6.71
CA MET A 357 5.50 12.60 -5.80
C MET A 357 4.38 12.38 -4.76
N GLN A 358 3.72 13.45 -4.31
CA GLN A 358 2.55 13.35 -3.44
C GLN A 358 1.39 12.62 -4.12
N GLY A 359 1.14 12.88 -5.40
CA GLY A 359 0.05 12.25 -6.15
C GLY A 359 0.24 10.76 -6.42
N ILE A 360 1.48 10.26 -6.33
CA ILE A 360 1.82 8.83 -6.52
C ILE A 360 2.23 8.14 -5.21
N GLY A 361 1.91 8.76 -4.08
CA GLY A 361 2.31 8.27 -2.74
C GLY A 361 1.82 6.86 -2.42
N GLN A 362 0.66 6.49 -2.94
CA GLN A 362 -0.02 5.21 -2.71
C GLN A 362 0.14 4.20 -3.86
N VAL A 363 1.00 4.49 -4.82
CA VAL A 363 1.30 3.57 -5.93
C VAL A 363 2.20 2.45 -5.45
N ASP A 364 1.87 1.20 -5.79
CA ASP A 364 2.65 0.02 -5.34
C ASP A 364 4.03 -0.05 -5.99
N LYS A 365 4.11 0.05 -7.32
CA LYS A 365 5.34 -0.04 -8.09
C LYS A 365 5.51 1.16 -9.01
N VAL A 366 6.59 1.90 -8.82
CA VAL A 366 6.99 2.98 -9.72
C VAL A 366 8.13 2.52 -10.61
N VAL A 367 7.96 2.66 -11.92
CA VAL A 367 9.01 2.48 -12.92
C VAL A 367 9.38 3.85 -13.47
N ALA A 368 10.65 4.20 -13.48
CA ALA A 368 11.12 5.48 -14.01
C ALA A 368 11.93 5.29 -15.29
N ILE A 369 11.56 6.01 -16.35
CA ILE A 369 12.34 6.14 -17.58
C ILE A 369 12.80 7.59 -17.67
N ASN A 370 14.11 7.82 -17.56
CA ASN A 370 14.66 9.18 -17.58
C ASN A 370 16.10 9.18 -18.05
N THR A 371 16.54 10.27 -18.65
CA THR A 371 17.95 10.50 -19.01
C THR A 371 18.78 10.92 -17.80
N ASP A 372 18.17 11.53 -16.76
CA ASP A 372 18.82 11.95 -15.53
C ASP A 372 18.74 10.88 -14.43
N ALA A 373 19.83 10.16 -14.22
CA ALA A 373 19.95 9.17 -13.16
C ALA A 373 19.87 9.76 -11.73
N GLY A 374 20.04 11.07 -11.57
CA GLY A 374 20.04 11.76 -10.29
C GLY A 374 18.69 12.32 -9.86
N CYS A 375 17.68 12.27 -10.70
CA CYS A 375 16.37 12.86 -10.41
C CYS A 375 15.61 12.11 -9.29
N ASP A 376 14.68 12.79 -8.63
CA ASP A 376 14.00 12.26 -7.46
C ASP A 376 13.01 11.14 -7.84
N MET A 377 12.47 11.12 -9.06
CA MET A 377 11.65 10.03 -9.57
C MET A 377 12.44 8.72 -9.63
N VAL A 378 13.68 8.74 -10.15
CA VAL A 378 14.58 7.58 -10.22
C VAL A 378 14.91 7.05 -8.81
N LYS A 379 15.15 7.94 -7.84
CA LYS A 379 15.43 7.53 -6.45
C LYS A 379 14.25 6.84 -5.75
N ARG A 380 13.01 7.17 -6.15
CA ARG A 380 11.81 6.53 -5.60
C ARG A 380 11.44 5.24 -6.34
N ALA A 381 11.80 5.13 -7.60
CA ALA A 381 11.35 4.03 -8.45
C ALA A 381 11.86 2.67 -7.97
N ALA A 382 11.01 1.65 -8.05
CA ALA A 382 11.38 0.26 -7.83
C ALA A 382 12.28 -0.27 -8.96
N LEU A 383 12.07 0.27 -10.19
CA LEU A 383 12.89 -0.01 -11.36
C LEU A 383 13.15 1.30 -12.10
N SER A 384 14.40 1.53 -12.50
CA SER A 384 14.78 2.71 -13.28
C SER A 384 15.52 2.31 -14.54
N VAL A 385 15.08 2.85 -15.66
CA VAL A 385 15.74 2.71 -16.95
C VAL A 385 16.30 4.07 -17.35
N ILE A 386 17.63 4.15 -17.45
CA ILE A 386 18.33 5.40 -17.78
C ILE A 386 18.64 5.42 -19.25
N GLY A 387 18.00 6.33 -19.99
CA GLY A 387 18.18 6.46 -21.43
C GLY A 387 17.12 7.38 -22.07
N ASP A 388 17.16 7.45 -23.38
CA ASP A 388 16.21 8.21 -24.17
C ASP A 388 14.84 7.56 -24.16
N SER A 389 13.80 8.37 -23.92
CA SER A 389 12.42 7.87 -23.82
C SER A 389 11.89 7.31 -25.15
N GLU A 390 12.28 7.89 -26.28
CA GLU A 390 11.79 7.45 -27.59
C GLU A 390 12.36 6.07 -27.96
N GLU A 391 13.65 5.84 -27.70
CA GLU A 391 14.29 4.55 -27.95
C GLU A 391 13.72 3.46 -27.03
N ILE A 392 13.57 3.77 -25.72
CA ILE A 392 13.06 2.83 -24.73
C ILE A 392 11.61 2.46 -25.02
N LEU A 393 10.73 3.42 -25.32
CA LEU A 393 9.34 3.16 -25.63
C LEU A 393 9.19 2.35 -26.92
N ALA A 394 10.01 2.64 -27.96
CA ALA A 394 10.01 1.85 -29.20
C ALA A 394 10.36 0.39 -28.94
N GLU A 395 11.39 0.14 -28.13
CA GLU A 395 11.82 -1.24 -27.83
C GLU A 395 10.79 -1.95 -26.93
N LEU A 396 10.23 -1.24 -25.95
CA LEU A 396 9.18 -1.76 -25.07
C LEU A 396 7.94 -2.19 -25.88
N MET A 397 7.50 -1.39 -26.84
CA MET A 397 6.36 -1.74 -27.73
C MET A 397 6.64 -3.02 -28.54
N LYS A 398 7.85 -3.21 -29.05
CA LYS A 398 8.24 -4.44 -29.76
C LYS A 398 8.19 -5.65 -28.84
N LEU A 399 8.79 -5.57 -27.65
CA LEU A 399 8.80 -6.67 -26.68
C LEU A 399 7.37 -7.08 -26.27
N VAL A 400 6.48 -6.10 -26.08
CA VAL A 400 5.06 -6.40 -25.78
C VAL A 400 4.36 -7.07 -26.95
N ALA A 401 4.64 -6.64 -28.19
CA ALA A 401 4.06 -7.26 -29.39
C ALA A 401 4.54 -8.71 -29.54
N GLU A 402 5.82 -8.98 -29.35
CA GLU A 402 6.41 -10.32 -29.35
C GLU A 402 5.81 -11.21 -28.26
N HIS A 403 5.68 -10.70 -27.04
CA HIS A 403 5.08 -11.46 -25.92
C HIS A 403 3.61 -11.82 -26.20
N LYS A 404 2.83 -10.87 -26.73
CA LYS A 404 1.42 -11.12 -27.10
C LYS A 404 1.29 -12.19 -28.21
N GLN A 405 2.21 -12.22 -29.16
CA GLN A 405 2.22 -13.25 -30.20
C GLN A 405 2.56 -14.63 -29.63
N THR A 406 3.55 -14.73 -28.74
CA THR A 406 3.95 -15.98 -28.10
C THR A 406 2.82 -16.52 -27.24
N SER A 407 2.19 -15.69 -26.41
CA SER A 407 1.06 -16.13 -25.56
C SER A 407 -0.16 -16.61 -26.36
N LEU A 408 -0.43 -16.03 -27.53
CA LEU A 408 -1.49 -16.48 -28.42
C LEU A 408 -1.16 -17.81 -29.09
N SER A 409 0.11 -18.07 -29.44
CA SER A 409 0.57 -19.35 -29.99
C SER A 409 0.48 -20.47 -28.95
N ASP A 410 0.88 -20.19 -27.70
CA ASP A 410 0.83 -21.18 -26.62
C ASP A 410 -0.63 -21.58 -26.29
N GLN A 411 -1.55 -20.61 -26.23
CA GLN A 411 -2.99 -20.86 -26.03
C GLN A 411 -3.62 -21.66 -27.22
N ALA A 412 -3.14 -21.44 -28.44
CA ALA A 412 -3.61 -22.16 -29.60
C ALA A 412 -3.12 -23.61 -29.58
N GLU A 413 -1.90 -23.88 -29.11
CA GLU A 413 -1.34 -25.24 -28.96
C GLU A 413 -2.02 -25.99 -27.81
N GLU A 414 -2.31 -25.36 -26.68
CA GLU A 414 -3.07 -25.97 -25.58
C GLU A 414 -4.48 -26.34 -26.00
N ASN A 415 -5.18 -25.47 -26.70
CA ASN A 415 -6.54 -25.77 -27.22
C ASN A 415 -6.54 -26.86 -28.30
N SER A 416 -5.46 -27.04 -29.06
CA SER A 416 -5.33 -28.09 -30.04
C SER A 416 -5.01 -29.46 -29.43
N ASN A 417 -4.35 -29.49 -28.29
CA ASN A 417 -4.03 -30.71 -27.54
C ASN A 417 -5.18 -31.19 -26.63
N ALA A 418 -6.18 -30.33 -26.38
CA ALA A 418 -7.36 -30.61 -25.56
C ALA A 418 -8.59 -31.06 -26.37
N ALA A 419 -8.51 -31.09 -27.71
CA ALA A 419 -9.54 -31.56 -28.65
C ALA A 419 -9.20 -32.93 -29.22
#